data_6d6920d7e5b69be5e4988eb26d4503a8
#
_entry.id   6d6920d7e5b69be5e4988eb26d4503a8
#
_cell.length_a   1.000
_cell.length_b   1.000
_cell.length_c   1.000
_cell.angle_alpha   90.00
_cell.angle_beta   90.00
_cell.angle_gamma   90.00
#
_symmetry.space_group_name_H-M   'P 1'
#
loop_
_entity.id
_entity.type
_entity.pdbx_description
1 polymer ?
#
loop_
_entity_poly.entity_id
_entity_poly.type
_entity_poly.pdbx_seq_one_letter_code
_entity_poly.pdbx_strand_id
1 'polypeptide(L)' 'MRYVCDICGWFYDEEETGVKWEDLPEDFACELCGAGKDCFTAEE' A
#
# COMPACT_ATOMS: atom_id res chain seq x y z
N MET A 1 6.29 -2.41 -8.69
CA MET A 1 6.74 -1.97 -7.35
C MET A 1 5.79 -2.44 -6.28
N ARG A 2 6.31 -2.62 -5.10
CA ARG A 2 5.55 -3.10 -3.96
C ARG A 2 5.62 -2.06 -2.83
N TYR A 3 4.53 -1.88 -2.13
CA TYR A 3 4.45 -0.95 -1.01
C TYR A 3 4.12 -1.72 0.25
N VAL A 4 4.97 -1.61 1.25
CA VAL A 4 4.85 -2.40 2.48
C VAL A 4 4.38 -1.52 3.63
N CYS A 5 3.36 -1.99 4.35
CA CYS A 5 2.87 -1.32 5.54
C CYS A 5 3.88 -1.49 6.67
N ASP A 6 4.34 -0.38 7.23
CA ASP A 6 5.35 -0.41 8.31
C ASP A 6 4.77 -0.85 9.65
N ILE A 7 3.46 -0.96 9.76
CA ILE A 7 2.79 -1.27 11.03
C ILE A 7 2.52 -2.76 11.17
N CYS A 8 1.85 -3.36 10.20
CA CYS A 8 1.49 -4.77 10.27
C CYS A 8 2.26 -5.66 9.30
N GLY A 9 3.01 -5.07 8.38
CA GLY A 9 3.80 -5.83 7.41
C GLY A 9 3.02 -6.27 6.17
N TRP A 10 1.77 -5.86 6.04
CA TRP A 10 1.01 -6.14 4.82
C TRP A 10 1.61 -5.36 3.65
N PHE A 11 1.53 -5.94 2.46
CA PHE A 11 2.05 -5.24 1.28
C PHE A 11 0.99 -5.10 0.20
N TYR A 12 1.15 -4.07 -0.61
CA TYR A 12 0.33 -3.83 -1.78
C TYR A 12 1.19 -3.97 -3.01
N ASP A 13 0.78 -4.81 -3.95
CA ASP A 13 1.51 -5.04 -5.20
C ASP A 13 0.69 -4.49 -6.35
N GLU A 14 1.14 -3.40 -6.96
CA GLU A 14 0.43 -2.76 -8.05
C GLU A 14 0.43 -3.59 -9.34
N GLU A 15 1.42 -4.47 -9.51
CA GLU A 15 1.46 -5.36 -10.66
C GLU A 15 0.42 -6.46 -10.56
N GLU A 16 0.18 -6.94 -9.34
CA GLU A 16 -0.79 -7.99 -9.09
C GLU A 16 -2.23 -7.47 -9.24
N THR A 17 -2.49 -6.29 -8.72
CA THR A 17 -3.84 -5.72 -8.76
C THR A 17 -4.14 -5.00 -10.07
N GLY A 18 -3.11 -4.57 -10.79
CA GLY A 18 -3.26 -3.79 -12.01
C GLY A 18 -3.59 -2.32 -11.77
N VAL A 19 -3.61 -1.89 -10.52
CA VAL A 19 -3.86 -0.49 -10.15
C VAL A 19 -2.60 0.09 -9.54
N LYS A 20 -2.12 1.19 -10.11
CA LYS A 20 -0.92 1.85 -9.62
C LYS A 20 -1.16 2.49 -8.27
N TRP A 21 -0.10 2.58 -7.47
CA TRP A 21 -0.17 3.19 -6.15
C TRP A 21 -0.72 4.62 -6.21
N GLU A 22 -0.28 5.39 -7.19
CA GLU A 22 -0.73 6.77 -7.36
C GLU A 22 -2.19 6.90 -7.81
N ASP A 23 -2.75 5.82 -8.37
CA ASP A 23 -4.15 5.78 -8.79
C ASP A 23 -5.09 5.46 -7.64
N LEU A 24 -4.54 5.07 -6.50
CA LEU A 24 -5.34 4.78 -5.32
C LEU A 24 -5.85 6.09 -4.69
N PRO A 25 -7.03 6.06 -4.05
CA PRO A 25 -7.56 7.26 -3.41
C PRO A 25 -6.68 7.70 -2.23
N GLU A 26 -6.79 8.97 -1.86
CA GLU A 26 -6.01 9.51 -0.74
C GLU A 26 -6.37 8.86 0.59
N ASP A 27 -7.60 8.36 0.70
CA ASP A 27 -8.07 7.69 1.90
C ASP A 27 -7.82 6.19 1.89
N PHE A 28 -7.02 5.71 0.94
CA PHE A 28 -6.63 4.31 0.91
C PHE A 28 -5.93 3.93 2.21
N ALA A 29 -6.25 2.78 2.74
CA ALA A 29 -5.70 2.30 4.00
C ALA A 29 -5.35 0.83 3.90
N CYS A 30 -4.43 0.40 4.77
CA CYS A 30 -4.06 -1.00 4.89
C CYS A 30 -5.29 -1.84 5.22
N GLU A 31 -5.47 -2.97 4.54
CA GLU A 31 -6.60 -3.85 4.77
C GLU A 31 -6.52 -4.61 6.08
N LEU A 32 -5.32 -4.73 6.64
CA LEU A 32 -5.11 -5.49 7.88
C LEU A 32 -5.19 -4.62 9.13
N CYS A 33 -4.50 -3.49 9.14
CA CYS A 33 -4.43 -2.64 10.33
C CYS A 33 -5.08 -1.27 10.15
N GLY A 34 -5.45 -0.91 8.93
CA GLY A 34 -6.09 0.37 8.66
C GLY A 34 -5.14 1.56 8.59
N ALA A 35 -3.83 1.32 8.52
CA ALA A 35 -2.86 2.40 8.41
C ALA A 35 -2.98 3.11 7.07
N GLY A 36 -2.81 4.43 7.05
CA GLY A 36 -2.90 5.22 5.84
C GLY A 36 -1.72 5.02 4.89
N LYS A 37 -1.82 5.59 3.71
CA LYS A 37 -0.78 5.46 2.67
C LYS A 37 0.59 5.94 3.14
N ASP A 38 0.63 6.94 4.00
CA ASP A 38 1.88 7.48 4.52
C ASP A 38 2.62 6.52 5.45
N CYS A 39 1.96 5.43 5.85
CA CYS A 39 2.60 4.38 6.65
C CYS A 39 3.21 3.29 5.77
N PHE A 40 3.15 3.46 4.46
CA PHE A 40 3.72 2.48 3.52
C PHE A 40 5.07 2.95 3.01
N THR A 41 5.96 2.00 2.77
CA THR A 41 7.28 2.26 2.20
C THR A 41 7.38 1.55 0.85
N ALA A 42 7.82 2.28 -0.18
CA ALA A 42 8.02 1.69 -1.49
C ALA A 42 9.20 0.71 -1.44
N GLU A 43 8.98 -0.48 -1.99
CA GLU A 43 9.99 -1.52 -2.05
C GLU A 43 10.16 -1.97 -3.49
N GLU A 44 11.37 -1.92 -3.98
CA GLU A 44 11.70 -2.33 -5.35
C GLU A 44 12.01 -3.81 -5.47
#